data_98e769a3d6e19429bad5b5a3d9b76a1b
#
_entry.id   98e769a3d6e19429bad5b5a3d9b76a1b
#
_cell.length_a   1.000
_cell.length_b   1.000
_cell.length_c   1.000
_cell.angle_alpha   90.00
_cell.angle_beta   90.00
_cell.angle_gamma   90.00
#
_symmetry.space_group_name_H-M   'P 1'
#
loop_
_entity.id
_entity.type
_entity.pdbx_description
1 polymer ?
#
loop_
_entity_poly.entity_id
_entity_poly.type
_entity_poly.pdbx_seq_one_letter_code
_entity_poly.pdbx_strand_id
1 'polypeptide(L)'
;MRQSDFLTAACDPKTLTVGQLMQDAVFTCGQRTDALTIARMMTQRNFGSLPIVEQDGTLVGIVSEYDLLQAMIDGRDLRKILAVEIMSVNPVAVTEDQTLAQVADLFQDRYITRVPVVRNKKLVGILARRDLLFGYMKASQYWS
;
A
#
# COMPACT_ATOMS: atom_id res chain seq x y z
N MET A 1 -7.19 15.32 1.30
CA MET A 1 -8.58 15.15 1.78
C MET A 1 -8.73 13.83 2.48
N ARG A 2 -9.43 13.81 3.59
CA ARG A 2 -9.65 12.57 4.34
C ARG A 2 -10.89 11.85 3.81
N GLN A 3 -10.92 10.53 3.95
CA GLN A 3 -12.07 9.72 3.57
C GLN A 3 -13.38 10.24 4.18
N SER A 4 -13.36 10.61 5.47
CA SER A 4 -14.56 11.05 6.18
C SER A 4 -15.18 12.31 5.58
N ASP A 5 -14.35 13.24 5.10
CA ASP A 5 -14.84 14.50 4.53
C ASP A 5 -15.57 14.27 3.22
N PHE A 6 -15.11 13.31 2.45
CA PHE A 6 -15.66 13.01 1.14
C PHE A 6 -16.92 12.15 1.22
N LEU A 7 -16.95 11.20 2.13
CA LEU A 7 -18.02 10.21 2.23
C LEU A 7 -19.33 10.78 2.76
N THR A 8 -19.36 12.06 3.13
CA THR A 8 -20.61 12.73 3.49
C THR A 8 -21.39 13.22 2.28
N ALA A 9 -20.80 13.26 1.09
CA ALA A 9 -21.46 13.72 -0.13
C ALA A 9 -22.03 12.54 -0.92
N ALA A 10 -23.25 12.68 -1.44
CA ALA A 10 -23.83 11.67 -2.31
C ALA A 10 -23.09 11.64 -3.64
N CYS A 11 -22.55 10.49 -4.03
CA CYS A 11 -21.82 10.30 -5.26
C CYS A 11 -21.87 8.84 -5.70
N ASP A 12 -21.60 8.61 -6.99
CA ASP A 12 -21.45 7.24 -7.49
C ASP A 12 -20.17 6.65 -6.91
N PRO A 13 -20.26 5.53 -6.16
CA PRO A 13 -19.09 4.90 -5.56
C PRO A 13 -17.96 4.63 -6.55
N LYS A 14 -18.28 4.30 -7.80
CA LYS A 14 -17.28 3.95 -8.81
C LYS A 14 -16.43 5.13 -9.25
N THR A 15 -16.89 6.36 -9.02
CA THR A 15 -16.18 7.58 -9.39
C THR A 15 -15.30 8.12 -8.27
N LEU A 16 -15.34 7.48 -7.09
CA LEU A 16 -14.41 7.82 -6.01
C LEU A 16 -12.98 7.65 -6.49
N THR A 17 -12.11 8.60 -6.12
CA THR A 17 -10.72 8.56 -6.55
C THR A 17 -9.86 7.89 -5.49
N VAL A 18 -8.71 7.39 -5.93
CA VAL A 18 -7.69 6.82 -5.04
C VAL A 18 -7.32 7.82 -3.94
N GLY A 19 -7.12 9.10 -4.32
CA GLY A 19 -6.76 10.15 -3.35
C GLY A 19 -7.79 10.33 -2.25
N GLN A 20 -9.07 10.08 -2.55
CA GLN A 20 -10.15 10.18 -1.57
C GLN A 20 -10.24 8.95 -0.66
N LEU A 21 -9.74 7.81 -1.11
CA LEU A 21 -9.84 6.52 -0.41
C LEU A 21 -8.58 6.13 0.34
N MET A 22 -7.42 6.64 -0.09
CA MET A 22 -6.12 6.21 0.42
C MET A 22 -5.89 6.65 1.85
N GLN A 23 -4.97 5.94 2.51
CA GLN A 23 -4.36 6.36 3.76
C GLN A 23 -3.15 7.22 3.43
N ASP A 24 -3.03 8.41 4.02
CA ASP A 24 -1.91 9.32 3.76
C ASP A 24 -0.82 9.27 4.83
N ALA A 25 -1.08 8.64 5.97
CA ALA A 25 -0.10 8.38 7.00
C ALA A 25 0.55 7.03 6.74
N VAL A 26 1.71 7.02 6.07
CA VAL A 26 2.33 5.80 5.55
C VAL A 26 3.60 5.47 6.30
N PHE A 27 3.71 4.21 6.73
CA PHE A 27 4.95 3.67 7.29
C PHE A 27 5.80 3.15 6.15
N THR A 28 7.07 3.54 6.14
CA THR A 28 8.03 3.19 5.10
C THR A 28 9.37 2.81 5.72
N CYS A 29 10.20 2.15 4.95
CA CYS A 29 11.60 1.91 5.30
C CYS A 29 12.50 2.32 4.15
N GLY A 30 13.78 2.50 4.47
CA GLY A 30 14.80 2.74 3.47
C GLY A 30 15.39 1.42 2.96
N GLN A 31 16.16 1.52 1.87
CA GLN A 31 16.77 0.36 1.22
C GLN A 31 17.73 -0.41 2.12
N ARG A 32 18.33 0.27 3.09
CA ARG A 32 19.32 -0.33 3.99
C ARG A 32 18.74 -0.77 5.34
N THR A 33 17.43 -0.74 5.48
CA THR A 33 16.76 -1.27 6.67
C THR A 33 16.87 -2.79 6.66
N ASP A 34 17.21 -3.41 7.78
CA ASP A 34 17.32 -4.86 7.87
C ASP A 34 15.94 -5.52 7.87
N ALA A 35 15.90 -6.76 7.38
CA ALA A 35 14.64 -7.49 7.21
C ALA A 35 13.95 -7.80 8.53
N LEU A 36 14.71 -7.99 9.63
CA LEU A 36 14.09 -8.23 10.92
C LEU A 36 13.33 -7.01 11.43
N THR A 37 13.88 -5.82 11.25
CA THR A 37 13.19 -4.55 11.58
C THR A 37 11.91 -4.42 10.78
N ILE A 38 11.97 -4.73 9.47
CA ILE A 38 10.79 -4.70 8.61
C ILE A 38 9.74 -5.69 9.09
N ALA A 39 10.16 -6.93 9.41
CA ALA A 39 9.26 -7.97 9.92
C ALA A 39 8.55 -7.52 11.20
N ARG A 40 9.28 -6.87 12.10
CA ARG A 40 8.70 -6.34 13.34
C ARG A 40 7.66 -5.25 13.06
N MET A 41 7.98 -4.33 12.16
CA MET A 41 7.04 -3.28 11.79
C MET A 41 5.76 -3.86 11.19
N MET A 42 5.90 -4.83 10.30
CA MET A 42 4.76 -5.46 9.64
C MET A 42 3.89 -6.24 10.62
N THR A 43 4.51 -6.99 11.54
CA THR A 43 3.76 -7.79 12.51
C THR A 43 3.08 -6.92 13.57
N GLN A 44 3.76 -5.88 14.05
CA GLN A 44 3.19 -4.99 15.06
C GLN A 44 1.99 -4.21 14.52
N ARG A 45 2.00 -3.87 13.24
CA ARG A 45 0.95 -3.06 12.62
C ARG A 45 -0.01 -3.88 11.77
N ASN A 46 0.24 -5.18 11.69
CA ASN A 46 -0.58 -6.10 10.91
C ASN A 46 -0.64 -5.71 9.42
N PHE A 47 0.50 -5.34 8.86
CA PHE A 47 0.64 -5.01 7.44
C PHE A 47 1.18 -6.23 6.68
N GLY A 48 0.61 -6.51 5.51
CA GLY A 48 1.09 -7.58 4.63
C GLY A 48 2.25 -7.16 3.74
N SER A 49 2.56 -5.87 3.68
CA SER A 49 3.67 -5.33 2.89
C SER A 49 4.09 -3.98 3.41
N LEU A 50 5.29 -3.54 3.03
CA LEU A 50 5.84 -2.27 3.45
C LEU A 50 6.59 -1.62 2.29
N PRO A 51 6.27 -0.37 1.93
CA PRO A 51 6.98 0.34 0.87
C PRO A 51 8.39 0.70 1.29
N ILE A 52 9.31 0.62 0.33
CA ILE A 52 10.71 1.01 0.49
C ILE A 52 10.94 2.27 -0.34
N VAL A 53 11.45 3.30 0.30
CA VAL A 53 11.64 4.61 -0.33
C VAL A 53 13.06 5.12 -0.14
N GLU A 54 13.47 6.03 -1.03
CA GLU A 54 14.69 6.81 -0.85
C GLU A 54 14.44 7.94 0.14
N GLN A 55 15.50 8.66 0.51
CA GLN A 55 15.39 9.78 1.46
C GLN A 55 14.44 10.87 1.00
N ASP A 56 14.34 11.09 -0.30
CA ASP A 56 13.44 12.10 -0.87
C ASP A 56 12.01 11.62 -1.02
N GLY A 57 11.71 10.37 -0.62
CA GLY A 57 10.38 9.80 -0.71
C GLY A 57 10.08 9.02 -1.98
N THR A 58 11.06 8.92 -2.90
CA THR A 58 10.88 8.15 -4.13
C THR A 58 10.67 6.68 -3.81
N LEU A 59 9.58 6.12 -4.32
CA LEU A 59 9.28 4.69 -4.14
C LEU A 59 10.23 3.87 -5.00
N VAL A 60 10.95 2.94 -4.37
CA VAL A 60 11.92 2.09 -5.07
C VAL A 60 11.56 0.61 -5.00
N GLY A 61 10.73 0.20 -4.06
CA GLY A 61 10.37 -1.20 -3.95
C GLY A 61 9.31 -1.43 -2.89
N ILE A 62 8.94 -2.71 -2.73
CA ILE A 62 8.03 -3.14 -1.69
C ILE A 62 8.52 -4.48 -1.14
N VAL A 63 8.45 -4.63 0.18
CA VAL A 63 8.73 -5.90 0.86
C VAL A 63 7.41 -6.47 1.33
N SER A 64 7.16 -7.73 1.00
CA SER A 64 5.95 -8.44 1.39
C SER A 64 6.24 -9.52 2.41
N GLU A 65 5.17 -10.05 3.00
CA GLU A 65 5.26 -11.23 3.87
C GLU A 65 5.92 -12.40 3.13
N TYR A 66 5.67 -12.54 1.84
CA TYR A 66 6.28 -13.58 1.01
C TYR A 66 7.79 -13.44 0.96
N ASP A 67 8.28 -12.21 0.79
CA ASP A 67 9.73 -11.97 0.71
C ASP A 67 10.41 -12.38 2.01
N LEU A 68 9.81 -12.03 3.14
CA LEU A 68 10.34 -12.37 4.45
C LEU A 68 10.26 -13.87 4.71
N LEU A 69 9.13 -14.48 4.38
CA LEU A 69 8.94 -15.92 4.56
C LEU A 69 9.93 -16.72 3.72
N GLN A 70 10.17 -16.31 2.49
CA GLN A 70 11.12 -16.98 1.61
C GLN A 70 12.53 -16.94 2.20
N ALA A 71 12.93 -15.78 2.74
CA ALA A 71 14.23 -15.65 3.40
C ALA A 71 14.35 -16.57 4.61
N MET A 72 13.29 -16.70 5.39
CA MET A 72 13.24 -17.61 6.53
C MET A 72 13.36 -19.07 6.11
N ILE A 73 12.62 -19.46 5.08
CA ILE A 73 12.65 -20.83 4.54
C ILE A 73 14.05 -21.17 4.05
N ASP A 74 14.73 -20.21 3.43
CA ASP A 74 16.09 -20.38 2.91
C ASP A 74 17.15 -20.41 4.03
N GLY A 75 16.73 -20.28 5.28
CA GLY A 75 17.64 -20.32 6.42
C GLY A 75 18.49 -19.06 6.61
N ARG A 76 18.11 -17.95 6.00
CA ARG A 76 18.85 -16.70 6.08
C ARG A 76 18.53 -15.97 7.39
N ASP A 77 19.54 -15.30 7.92
CA ASP A 77 19.38 -14.47 9.13
C ASP A 77 18.81 -13.10 8.73
N LEU A 78 17.57 -12.83 9.12
CA LEU A 78 16.88 -11.58 8.75
C LEU A 78 17.62 -10.33 9.22
N ARG A 79 18.40 -10.44 10.29
CA ARG A 79 19.18 -9.31 10.80
C ARG A 79 20.29 -8.88 9.84
N LYS A 80 20.69 -9.77 8.94
CA LYS A 80 21.80 -9.57 8.00
C LYS A 80 21.33 -9.30 6.57
N ILE A 81 20.02 -9.21 6.37
CA ILE A 81 19.44 -8.96 5.03
C ILE A 81 18.93 -7.54 4.99
N LEU A 82 19.30 -6.79 3.96
CA LEU A 82 18.79 -5.43 3.74
C LEU A 82 17.54 -5.48 2.85
N ALA A 83 16.67 -4.49 3.03
CA ALA A 83 15.45 -4.36 2.23
C ALA A 83 15.73 -4.45 0.73
N VAL A 84 16.79 -3.79 0.26
CA VAL A 84 17.15 -3.76 -1.16
C VAL A 84 17.43 -5.15 -1.72
N GLU A 85 17.85 -6.09 -0.88
CA GLU A 85 18.19 -7.45 -1.32
C GLU A 85 16.95 -8.31 -1.57
N ILE A 86 15.83 -8.00 -0.91
CA ILE A 86 14.63 -8.86 -0.96
C ILE A 86 13.40 -8.15 -1.51
N MET A 87 13.43 -6.84 -1.66
CA MET A 87 12.27 -6.10 -2.15
C MET A 87 11.97 -6.42 -3.62
N SER A 88 10.70 -6.32 -3.99
CA SER A 88 10.31 -6.29 -5.40
C SER A 88 10.55 -4.89 -5.92
N VAL A 89 11.30 -4.76 -7.01
CA VAL A 89 11.55 -3.47 -7.66
C VAL A 89 10.42 -3.15 -8.62
N ASN A 90 10.22 -1.87 -8.90
CA ASN A 90 9.13 -1.40 -9.76
C ASN A 90 7.78 -1.95 -9.31
N PRO A 91 7.38 -1.73 -8.05
CA PRO A 91 6.14 -2.29 -7.53
C PRO A 91 4.94 -1.73 -8.27
N VAL A 92 3.86 -2.52 -8.33
CA VAL A 92 2.58 -2.02 -8.82
C VAL A 92 2.18 -0.85 -7.95
N ALA A 93 1.89 0.29 -8.58
CA ALA A 93 1.50 1.52 -7.89
C ALA A 93 0.35 2.17 -8.64
N VAL A 94 -0.40 3.00 -7.93
CA VAL A 94 -1.51 3.77 -8.50
C VAL A 94 -1.28 5.25 -8.24
N THR A 95 -2.05 6.10 -8.93
CA THR A 95 -2.00 7.55 -8.75
C THR A 95 -3.29 8.04 -8.12
N GLU A 96 -3.24 9.23 -7.54
CA GLU A 96 -4.37 9.78 -6.77
C GLU A 96 -5.61 10.04 -7.62
N ASP A 97 -5.43 10.33 -8.90
CA ASP A 97 -6.52 10.68 -9.80
C ASP A 97 -7.23 9.47 -10.42
N GLN A 98 -6.71 8.27 -10.23
CA GLN A 98 -7.40 7.08 -10.70
C GLN A 98 -8.66 6.84 -9.87
N THR A 99 -9.68 6.26 -10.50
CA THR A 99 -10.97 5.99 -9.85
C THR A 99 -11.00 4.57 -9.27
N LEU A 100 -11.94 4.34 -8.36
CA LEU A 100 -12.20 3.01 -7.81
C LEU A 100 -12.38 1.99 -8.94
N ALA A 101 -13.16 2.33 -9.96
CA ALA A 101 -13.41 1.42 -11.08
C ALA A 101 -12.12 1.05 -11.82
N GLN A 102 -11.20 2.01 -11.95
CA GLN A 102 -9.94 1.78 -12.67
C GLN A 102 -8.97 0.89 -11.91
N VAL A 103 -9.00 0.94 -10.57
CA VAL A 103 -8.01 0.21 -9.76
C VAL A 103 -8.55 -1.07 -9.12
N ALA A 104 -9.86 -1.28 -9.18
CA ALA A 104 -10.49 -2.41 -8.51
C ALA A 104 -9.91 -3.76 -8.93
N ASP A 105 -9.59 -3.91 -10.21
CA ASP A 105 -9.07 -5.17 -10.74
C ASP A 105 -7.73 -5.58 -10.14
N LEU A 106 -6.92 -4.61 -9.72
CA LEU A 106 -5.65 -4.90 -9.07
C LEU A 106 -5.83 -5.75 -7.82
N PHE A 107 -6.93 -5.54 -7.11
CA PHE A 107 -7.22 -6.20 -5.85
C PHE A 107 -7.92 -7.55 -6.01
N GLN A 108 -8.13 -7.99 -7.25
CA GLN A 108 -8.57 -9.36 -7.54
C GLN A 108 -7.45 -10.37 -7.29
N ASP A 109 -6.19 -9.94 -7.40
CA ASP A 109 -5.06 -10.77 -7.05
C ASP A 109 -5.00 -10.93 -5.53
N ARG A 110 -5.00 -12.19 -5.06
CA ARG A 110 -4.98 -12.49 -3.61
C ARG A 110 -3.79 -11.93 -2.90
N TYR A 111 -2.67 -11.76 -3.60
CA TYR A 111 -1.42 -11.31 -3.00
C TYR A 111 -1.32 -9.80 -2.91
N ILE A 112 -2.21 -9.10 -3.59
CA ILE A 112 -2.24 -7.64 -3.57
C ILE A 112 -3.32 -7.20 -2.59
N THR A 113 -2.91 -6.94 -1.36
CA THR A 113 -3.81 -6.44 -0.31
C THR A 113 -3.69 -4.94 -0.12
N ARG A 114 -2.55 -4.36 -0.51
CA ARG A 114 -2.24 -2.93 -0.38
C ARG A 114 -1.36 -2.53 -1.56
N VAL A 115 -1.61 -1.35 -2.10
CA VAL A 115 -0.77 -0.79 -3.18
C VAL A 115 -0.31 0.60 -2.80
N PRO A 116 0.93 0.96 -3.14
CA PRO A 116 1.41 2.31 -2.92
C PRO A 116 0.74 3.28 -3.90
N VAL A 117 0.49 4.49 -3.41
CA VAL A 117 -0.01 5.61 -4.21
C VAL A 117 1.13 6.59 -4.39
N VAL A 118 1.40 6.94 -5.65
CA VAL A 118 2.55 7.80 -5.99
C VAL A 118 2.10 9.05 -6.75
N ARG A 119 2.89 10.10 -6.59
CA ARG A 119 2.81 11.33 -7.38
C ARG A 119 4.23 11.69 -7.79
N ASN A 120 4.50 11.74 -9.09
CA ASN A 120 5.86 12.00 -9.60
C ASN A 120 6.88 11.04 -8.98
N LYS A 121 6.54 9.75 -8.94
CA LYS A 121 7.38 8.66 -8.38
C LYS A 121 7.53 8.70 -6.86
N LYS A 122 7.00 9.71 -6.18
CA LYS A 122 7.09 9.83 -4.72
C LYS A 122 5.85 9.22 -4.07
N LEU A 123 6.08 8.52 -2.98
CA LEU A 123 5.00 7.89 -2.23
C LEU A 123 4.19 8.95 -1.51
N VAL A 124 2.87 8.97 -1.75
CA VAL A 124 1.95 9.91 -1.09
C VAL A 124 0.88 9.22 -0.28
N GLY A 125 0.72 7.90 -0.43
CA GLY A 125 -0.30 7.18 0.32
C GLY A 125 -0.22 5.69 0.10
N ILE A 126 -1.11 4.98 0.78
CA ILE A 126 -1.34 3.54 0.61
C ILE A 126 -2.83 3.33 0.41
N LEU A 127 -3.17 2.49 -0.55
CA LEU A 127 -4.55 2.09 -0.80
C LEU A 127 -4.67 0.59 -0.49
N ALA A 128 -5.50 0.27 0.51
CA ALA A 128 -5.74 -1.11 0.88
C ALA A 128 -7.05 -1.59 0.27
N ARG A 129 -7.17 -2.90 0.09
CA ARG A 129 -8.39 -3.54 -0.39
C ARG A 129 -9.60 -3.10 0.43
N ARG A 130 -9.45 -3.03 1.73
CA ARG A 130 -10.53 -2.62 2.64
C ARG A 130 -10.94 -1.15 2.46
N ASP A 131 -10.02 -0.28 2.00
CA ASP A 131 -10.35 1.12 1.73
C ASP A 131 -11.35 1.23 0.59
N LEU A 132 -11.20 0.39 -0.44
CA LEU A 132 -12.15 0.34 -1.54
C LEU A 132 -13.52 -0.11 -1.07
N LEU A 133 -13.56 -1.17 -0.26
CA LEU A 133 -14.82 -1.69 0.26
C LEU A 133 -15.50 -0.69 1.18
N PHE A 134 -14.74 -0.04 2.04
CA PHE A 134 -15.26 0.98 2.95
C PHE A 134 -15.84 2.16 2.15
N GLY A 135 -15.08 2.66 1.19
CA GLY A 135 -15.51 3.78 0.36
C GLY A 135 -16.76 3.46 -0.45
N TYR A 136 -16.79 2.29 -1.08
CA TYR A 136 -17.95 1.84 -1.82
C TYR A 136 -19.18 1.75 -0.93
N MET A 137 -19.04 1.13 0.23
CA MET A 137 -20.14 0.90 1.16
C MET A 137 -20.71 2.24 1.65
N LYS A 138 -19.86 3.16 2.06
CA LYS A 138 -20.29 4.47 2.58
C LYS A 138 -20.95 5.31 1.50
N ALA A 139 -20.37 5.38 0.32
CA ALA A 139 -20.95 6.14 -0.78
C ALA A 139 -22.30 5.54 -1.24
N SER A 140 -22.43 4.21 -1.23
CA SER A 140 -23.66 3.53 -1.62
C SER A 140 -24.83 3.85 -0.67
N GLN A 141 -24.58 4.13 0.60
CA GLN A 141 -25.62 4.51 1.54
C GLN A 141 -26.28 5.82 1.17
N TYR A 142 -25.55 6.73 0.50
CA TYR A 142 -26.08 8.01 0.07
C TYR A 142 -26.54 7.97 -1.39
N TRP A 143 -26.01 7.04 -2.16
CA TRP A 143 -26.31 6.92 -3.57
C TRP A 143 -27.62 6.20 -3.84
N SER A 144 -27.86 5.14 -3.12
CA SER A 144 -29.09 4.35 -3.31
C SER A 144 -30.25 4.93 -2.53
#